data_3ee328225554b51bf3bfaf8ca0e55698
#
_entry.id   3ee328225554b51bf3bfaf8ca0e55698
#
_cell.length_a   1.000
_cell.length_b   1.000
_cell.length_c   1.000
_cell.angle_alpha   90.00
_cell.angle_beta   90.00
_cell.angle_gamma   90.00
#
_symmetry.space_group_name_H-M   'P 1'
#
loop_
_entity.id
_entity.type
_entity.pdbx_description
1 polymer ?
#
loop_
_entity_poly.entity_id
_entity_poly.type
_entity_poly.pdbx_seq_one_letter_code
_entity_poly.pdbx_strand_id
1 'polypeptide(L)'
;MNYMDTPFTGIHSYVVSVSPGRSRANHYHEKKEEWIALAAGTAALHLVDIKKGERESMVLDTRSADYGLIYISPFIAHSIENVGNGEAAVIVFSRTPEDPSDTIPFRFDI
;
A
#
# COMPACT_ATOMS: atom_id res chain seq x y z
N MET A 1 -10.11 12.39 25.43
CA MET A 1 -10.66 11.55 24.37
C MET A 1 -9.98 10.19 24.37
N ASN A 2 -10.75 9.15 24.36
CA ASN A 2 -10.19 7.82 24.44
C ASN A 2 -10.44 7.04 23.14
N TYR A 3 -9.41 6.91 22.33
CA TYR A 3 -9.47 6.16 21.08
C TYR A 3 -9.22 4.67 21.28
N MET A 4 -8.88 4.27 22.51
CA MET A 4 -8.38 2.93 22.77
C MET A 4 -9.46 2.00 23.29
N ASP A 5 -10.71 2.41 23.25
CA ASP A 5 -11.82 1.54 23.63
C ASP A 5 -11.99 0.40 22.66
N THR A 6 -11.52 0.56 21.43
CA THR A 6 -11.55 -0.51 20.42
C THR A 6 -10.21 -1.24 20.43
N PRO A 7 -10.19 -2.51 20.81
CA PRO A 7 -8.93 -3.27 20.82
C PRO A 7 -8.41 -3.50 19.41
N PHE A 8 -7.09 -3.49 19.25
CA PHE A 8 -6.40 -3.76 17.99
C PHE A 8 -6.24 -5.25 17.72
N THR A 9 -7.17 -6.07 18.20
CA THR A 9 -7.15 -7.50 17.93
C THR A 9 -7.60 -7.75 16.48
N GLY A 10 -6.96 -8.69 15.81
CA GLY A 10 -7.30 -9.04 14.44
C GLY A 10 -6.78 -8.07 13.38
N ILE A 11 -5.94 -7.13 13.75
CA ILE A 11 -5.28 -6.24 12.79
C ILE A 11 -3.83 -6.69 12.66
N HIS A 12 -3.43 -6.97 11.44
CA HIS A 12 -2.05 -7.29 11.10
C HIS A 12 -1.41 -6.08 10.46
N SER A 13 -0.18 -5.76 10.84
CA SER A 13 0.52 -4.64 10.26
C SER A 13 1.98 -4.98 10.03
N TYR A 14 2.57 -4.37 9.00
CA TYR A 14 4.00 -4.49 8.73
C TYR A 14 4.47 -3.23 8.00
N VAL A 15 5.78 -3.01 8.05
CA VAL A 15 6.42 -1.87 7.40
C VAL A 15 7.16 -2.36 6.17
N VAL A 16 6.98 -1.65 5.08
CA VAL A 16 7.71 -1.90 3.83
C VAL A 16 8.62 -0.71 3.59
N SER A 17 9.94 -0.96 3.54
CA SER A 17 10.93 0.05 3.20
C SER A 17 11.25 -0.03 1.71
N VAL A 18 11.37 1.13 1.07
CA VAL A 18 11.64 1.23 -0.36
C VAL A 18 12.79 2.19 -0.58
N SER A 19 13.87 1.70 -1.16
CA SER A 19 15.02 2.54 -1.50
C SER A 19 14.72 3.44 -2.70
N PRO A 20 15.40 4.60 -2.82
CA PRO A 20 15.16 5.50 -3.96
C PRO A 20 15.28 4.79 -5.30
N GLY A 21 14.31 5.05 -6.19
CA GLY A 21 14.29 4.46 -7.53
C GLY A 21 13.80 3.02 -7.57
N ARG A 22 13.45 2.43 -6.44
CA ARG A 22 12.95 1.07 -6.37
C ARG A 22 11.44 1.06 -6.18
N SER A 23 10.86 -0.12 -6.38
CA SER A 23 9.43 -0.35 -6.12
C SER A 23 9.22 -1.63 -5.32
N ARG A 24 8.10 -1.68 -4.63
CA ARG A 24 7.66 -2.83 -3.84
C ARG A 24 6.21 -3.13 -4.14
N ALA A 25 5.71 -4.22 -3.59
CA ALA A 25 4.42 -4.81 -3.86
C ALA A 25 4.41 -5.43 -5.26
N ASN A 26 3.94 -4.75 -6.27
CA ASN A 26 3.84 -5.28 -7.64
C ASN A 26 3.04 -6.58 -7.67
N HIS A 27 1.88 -6.53 -7.05
CA HIS A 27 0.99 -7.69 -6.93
C HIS A 27 -0.44 -7.26 -6.66
N TYR A 28 -1.35 -8.22 -6.64
CA TYR A 28 -2.71 -8.04 -6.15
C TYR A 28 -3.14 -9.26 -5.34
N HIS A 29 -4.22 -9.09 -4.61
CA HIS A 29 -4.84 -10.16 -3.83
C HIS A 29 -6.27 -10.39 -4.33
N GLU A 30 -6.74 -11.61 -4.26
CA GLU A 30 -8.12 -11.93 -4.63
C GLU A 30 -9.07 -11.90 -3.43
N LYS A 31 -8.53 -12.04 -2.23
CA LYS A 31 -9.32 -12.11 -0.98
C LYS A 31 -8.97 -11.01 0.01
N LYS A 32 -7.69 -10.67 0.11
CA LYS A 32 -7.17 -9.79 1.14
C LYS A 32 -7.46 -8.33 0.85
N GLU A 33 -7.92 -7.62 1.87
CA GLU A 33 -8.02 -6.16 1.87
C GLU A 33 -6.81 -5.58 2.58
N GLU A 34 -6.33 -4.42 2.12
CA GLU A 34 -5.22 -3.72 2.74
C GLU A 34 -5.51 -2.24 2.84
N TRP A 35 -4.89 -1.60 3.82
CA TRP A 35 -4.85 -0.16 3.98
C TRP A 35 -3.38 0.25 4.05
N ILE A 36 -3.00 1.25 3.27
CA ILE A 36 -1.60 1.68 3.15
C ILE A 36 -1.48 3.13 3.61
N ALA A 37 -0.51 3.39 4.47
CA ALA A 37 -0.15 4.74 4.89
C ALA A 37 1.35 4.95 4.70
N LEU A 38 1.72 6.12 4.18
CA LEU A 38 3.13 6.50 4.07
C LEU A 38 3.63 6.95 5.45
N ALA A 39 4.72 6.35 5.92
CA ALA A 39 5.31 6.70 7.22
C ALA A 39 6.51 7.63 7.06
N ALA A 40 7.25 7.56 5.94
CA ALA A 40 8.41 8.40 5.69
C ALA A 40 8.66 8.51 4.20
N GLY A 41 9.24 9.62 3.79
CA GLY A 41 9.66 9.84 2.41
C GLY A 41 8.53 10.27 1.49
N THR A 42 8.71 10.00 0.19
CA THR A 42 7.75 10.32 -0.86
C THR A 42 7.62 9.12 -1.77
N ALA A 43 6.41 8.67 -2.01
CA ALA A 43 6.17 7.49 -2.83
C ALA A 43 5.04 7.73 -3.81
N ALA A 44 5.15 7.12 -4.99
CA ALA A 44 4.06 7.03 -5.95
C ALA A 44 3.37 5.69 -5.75
N LEU A 45 2.06 5.72 -5.57
CA LEU A 45 1.24 4.53 -5.49
C LEU A 45 0.53 4.37 -6.83
N HIS A 46 0.81 3.26 -7.50
CA HIS A 46 0.19 2.92 -8.78
C HIS A 46 -0.82 1.82 -8.57
N LEU A 47 -2.01 2.00 -9.10
CA LEU A 47 -3.14 1.08 -8.94
C LEU A 47 -3.69 0.66 -10.29
N VAL A 48 -4.02 -0.61 -10.43
CA VAL A 48 -4.69 -1.15 -11.61
C VAL A 48 -5.84 -2.05 -11.16
N ASP A 49 -7.04 -1.72 -11.59
CA ASP A 49 -8.18 -2.60 -11.40
C ASP A 49 -8.07 -3.76 -12.40
N ILE A 50 -7.82 -4.95 -11.91
CA ILE A 50 -7.58 -6.12 -12.74
C ILE A 50 -8.81 -6.48 -13.57
N LYS A 51 -10.00 -6.26 -13.03
CA LYS A 51 -11.24 -6.63 -13.69
C LYS A 51 -11.68 -5.63 -14.74
N LYS A 52 -11.46 -4.33 -14.47
CA LYS A 52 -11.91 -3.25 -15.36
C LYS A 52 -10.80 -2.69 -16.24
N GLY A 53 -9.54 -2.92 -15.88
CA GLY A 53 -8.40 -2.36 -16.58
C GLY A 53 -8.14 -0.88 -16.31
N GLU A 54 -8.86 -0.28 -15.38
CA GLU A 54 -8.67 1.12 -15.02
C GLU A 54 -7.38 1.31 -14.24
N ARG A 55 -6.71 2.43 -14.48
CA ARG A 55 -5.43 2.75 -13.84
C ARG A 55 -5.52 4.07 -13.11
N GLU A 56 -4.82 4.15 -11.99
CA GLU A 56 -4.71 5.37 -11.21
C GLU A 56 -3.32 5.44 -10.57
N SER A 57 -2.77 6.62 -10.48
CA SER A 57 -1.52 6.85 -9.78
C SER A 57 -1.67 8.09 -8.90
N MET A 58 -1.06 8.04 -7.72
CA MET A 58 -1.06 9.17 -6.80
C MET A 58 0.29 9.27 -6.10
N VAL A 59 0.71 10.49 -5.78
CA VAL A 59 1.93 10.71 -5.02
C VAL A 59 1.54 10.90 -3.56
N LEU A 60 2.16 10.10 -2.69
CA LEU A 60 2.00 10.19 -1.26
C LEU A 60 3.20 10.94 -0.69
N ASP A 61 2.92 11.98 0.10
CA ASP A 61 3.94 12.81 0.72
C ASP A 61 3.48 13.14 2.13
N THR A 62 4.28 12.81 3.12
CA THR A 62 3.95 13.07 4.53
C THR A 62 3.81 14.54 4.85
N ARG A 63 4.30 15.42 3.98
CA ARG A 63 4.18 16.87 4.13
C ARG A 63 2.86 17.42 3.57
N SER A 64 2.13 16.60 2.84
CA SER A 64 0.87 17.01 2.23
C SER A 64 -0.26 17.03 3.27
N ALA A 65 -1.13 18.03 3.19
CA ALA A 65 -2.32 18.11 4.02
C ALA A 65 -3.35 17.02 3.67
N ASP A 66 -3.25 16.47 2.46
CA ASP A 66 -4.16 15.41 1.99
C ASP A 66 -3.64 14.01 2.29
N TYR A 67 -2.56 13.93 3.03
CA TYR A 67 -1.99 12.65 3.43
C TYR A 67 -3.00 11.84 4.25
N GLY A 68 -3.11 10.56 3.92
CA GLY A 68 -4.10 9.71 4.59
C GLY A 68 -3.86 8.24 4.35
N LEU A 69 -4.86 7.47 4.73
CA LEU A 69 -4.88 6.03 4.64
C LEU A 69 -5.58 5.62 3.34
N ILE A 70 -4.90 4.82 2.53
CA ILE A 70 -5.41 4.38 1.22
C ILE A 70 -5.91 2.96 1.32
N TYR A 71 -7.17 2.75 0.94
CA TYR A 71 -7.78 1.43 0.91
C TYR A 71 -7.49 0.74 -0.42
N ILE A 72 -7.02 -0.50 -0.34
CA ILE A 72 -6.75 -1.37 -1.49
C ILE A 72 -7.69 -2.58 -1.39
N SER A 73 -8.72 -2.61 -2.23
CA SER A 73 -9.66 -3.73 -2.28
C SER A 73 -9.06 -4.92 -3.02
N PRO A 74 -9.63 -6.12 -2.87
CA PRO A 74 -9.24 -7.26 -3.70
C PRO A 74 -9.31 -6.92 -5.19
N PHE A 75 -8.47 -7.55 -5.99
CA PHE A 75 -8.35 -7.37 -7.44
C PHE A 75 -7.83 -5.98 -7.86
N ILE A 76 -7.26 -5.22 -6.93
CA ILE A 76 -6.55 -3.98 -7.25
C ILE A 76 -5.04 -4.28 -7.14
N ALA A 77 -4.38 -4.34 -8.28
CA ALA A 77 -2.92 -4.46 -8.30
C ALA A 77 -2.31 -3.15 -7.87
N HIS A 78 -1.26 -3.23 -7.09
CA HIS A 78 -0.63 -2.04 -6.52
C HIS A 78 0.89 -2.15 -6.56
N SER A 79 1.53 -1.00 -6.80
CA SER A 79 2.97 -0.84 -6.76
C SER A 79 3.30 0.42 -5.98
N ILE A 80 4.29 0.33 -5.12
CA ILE A 80 4.78 1.45 -4.32
C ILE A 80 6.17 1.78 -4.83
N GLU A 81 6.31 2.93 -5.46
CA GLU A 81 7.57 3.39 -6.05
C GLU A 81 8.12 4.55 -5.23
N ASN A 82 9.39 4.46 -4.83
CA ASN A 82 10.04 5.58 -4.15
C ASN A 82 10.47 6.62 -5.19
N VAL A 83 9.82 7.77 -5.17
CA VAL A 83 10.10 8.88 -6.09
C VAL A 83 10.83 10.03 -5.40
N GLY A 84 11.26 9.82 -4.15
CA GLY A 84 12.02 10.79 -3.39
C GLY A 84 13.53 10.54 -3.45
N ASN A 85 14.27 11.28 -2.64
CA ASN A 85 15.73 11.21 -2.57
C ASN A 85 16.24 10.33 -1.44
N GLY A 86 15.42 10.01 -0.47
CA GLY A 86 15.77 9.18 0.68
C GLY A 86 14.89 7.95 0.75
N GLU A 87 15.11 7.11 1.76
CA GLU A 87 14.28 5.95 2.01
C GLU A 87 12.82 6.35 2.18
N ALA A 88 11.92 5.56 1.62
CA ALA A 88 10.50 5.65 1.91
C ALA A 88 10.08 4.46 2.75
N ALA A 89 9.07 4.65 3.57
CA ALA A 89 8.51 3.59 4.37
C ALA A 89 6.99 3.70 4.36
N VAL A 90 6.32 2.59 4.10
CA VAL A 90 4.86 2.51 4.18
C VAL A 90 4.48 1.50 5.25
N ILE A 91 3.36 1.78 5.91
CA ILE A 91 2.76 0.85 6.86
C ILE A 91 1.55 0.25 6.16
N VAL A 92 1.49 -1.07 6.19
CA VAL A 92 0.37 -1.82 5.60
C VAL A 92 -0.42 -2.46 6.72
N PHE A 93 -1.73 -2.27 6.69
CA PHE A 93 -2.66 -2.87 7.65
C PHE A 93 -3.58 -3.82 6.92
N SER A 94 -3.93 -4.94 7.56
CA SER A 94 -4.93 -5.84 7.04
C SER A 94 -5.61 -6.59 8.18
N ARG A 95 -6.77 -7.19 7.89
CA ARG A 95 -7.53 -8.00 8.86
C ARG A 95 -7.09 -9.46 8.86
N THR A 96 -6.32 -9.85 7.85
CA THR A 96 -5.85 -11.23 7.71
C THR A 96 -4.33 -11.23 7.63
N PRO A 97 -3.68 -12.32 8.09
CA PRO A 97 -2.23 -12.42 7.97
C PRO A 97 -1.80 -12.54 6.51
N GLU A 98 -0.51 -12.38 6.28
CA GLU A 98 0.09 -12.60 4.98
C GLU A 98 -0.22 -14.03 4.50
N ASP A 99 -0.65 -14.13 3.24
CA ASP A 99 -0.98 -15.41 2.61
C ASP A 99 -0.31 -15.47 1.24
N PRO A 100 0.82 -16.18 1.11
CA PRO A 100 1.51 -16.27 -0.18
C PRO A 100 0.64 -16.86 -1.30
N SER A 101 -0.34 -17.70 -0.97
CA SER A 101 -1.23 -18.28 -1.97
C SER A 101 -2.22 -17.25 -2.53
N ASP A 102 -2.41 -16.13 -1.84
CA ASP A 102 -3.29 -15.03 -2.26
C ASP A 102 -2.48 -13.80 -2.68
N THR A 103 -1.21 -13.97 -3.00
CA THR A 103 -0.35 -12.89 -3.48
C THR A 103 0.04 -13.19 -4.91
N ILE A 104 -0.59 -12.48 -5.86
CA ILE A 104 -0.46 -12.74 -7.28
C ILE A 104 0.40 -11.66 -7.91
N PRO A 105 1.58 -12.00 -8.47
CA PRO A 105 2.46 -11.01 -9.08
C PRO A 105 1.75 -10.27 -10.21
N PHE A 106 2.03 -8.98 -10.32
CA PHE A 106 1.54 -8.14 -11.39
C PHE A 106 2.66 -7.23 -11.85
N ARG A 107 2.91 -7.20 -13.15
CA ARG A 107 3.96 -6.37 -13.73
C ARG A 107 3.41 -5.01 -14.12
N PHE A 108 3.98 -3.96 -13.53
CA PHE A 108 3.64 -2.58 -13.88
C PHE A 108 4.60 -2.07 -14.96
N ASP A 109 4.02 -1.56 -16.04
CA ASP A 109 4.78 -0.93 -17.12
C ASP A 109 4.79 0.57 -16.88
N ILE A 110 5.74 1.00 -16.07
CA ILE A 110 5.90 2.40 -15.68
C ILE A 110 7.29 2.90 -16.03
#